data_56e7f8ef1458b39faae831de91c49bbc
#
_entry.id   56e7f8ef1458b39faae831de91c49bbc
#
_cell.length_a   1.000
_cell.length_b   1.000
_cell.length_c   1.000
_cell.angle_alpha   90.00
_cell.angle_beta   90.00
_cell.angle_gamma   90.00
#
_symmetry.space_group_name_H-M   'P 1'
#
loop_
_entity.id
_entity.type
_entity.pdbx_description
1 polymer ?
#
loop_
_entity_poly.entity_id
_entity_poly.type
_entity_poly.pdbx_seq_one_letter_code
_entity_poly.pdbx_strand_id
1 'polypeptide(L)'
;KIMRVAILETVKTQAGFEQEFDRLIIDELKKQGHEPVLYLPEHSSLPVDFGIPIEYLKGGEIVDYEGAGKVKKIWLSIQRERRRVRWFDAAYEKACRHEVDAILLTTATYRYLRSLHKSRLRESSVPVIFIFLGVNPQEKPKFLKQARRCQSYPNIKLKITTLRNDFKEDNVPHVELIHPPVLIPQGVTVQPNLTYREPVRIGFFGHYRKGEKDVDGIIQAFVSCQLAGRAELVVQAAPTGPDDAADMERIMKKYEHEDAVRFIQGKVQGRAWYDLLQSVDVLFLPYSNARYLYNWSAVYFNALALYRPVLATPVLNPEILAEYQVGQEVDLTDLQHLHQQLEQFLNSYKAMLPTYERELRRVNDDFSTAMFLQAVLQ
;
A
#
# COMPACT_ATOMS: atom_id res chain seq x y z
N LYS A 1 -5.56 -15.99 24.33
CA LYS A 1 -4.21 -16.55 24.55
C LYS A 1 -3.16 -15.54 24.08
N ILE A 2 -2.21 -15.21 24.96
CA ILE A 2 -1.08 -14.33 24.64
C ILE A 2 -0.09 -15.10 23.79
N MET A 3 0.30 -14.53 22.66
CA MET A 3 1.29 -15.12 21.74
C MET A 3 2.53 -14.25 21.62
N ARG A 4 3.68 -14.89 21.49
CA ARG A 4 4.93 -14.26 21.08
C ARG A 4 5.01 -14.39 19.57
N VAL A 5 5.00 -13.24 18.87
CA VAL A 5 4.90 -13.19 17.42
C VAL A 5 6.16 -12.56 16.86
N ALA A 6 6.89 -13.30 16.04
CA ALA A 6 8.06 -12.79 15.34
C ALA A 6 7.65 -12.19 13.99
N ILE A 7 8.23 -11.04 13.67
CA ILE A 7 8.04 -10.40 12.37
C ILE A 7 9.38 -10.44 11.64
N LEU A 8 9.41 -11.13 10.49
CA LEU A 8 10.56 -11.15 9.60
C LEU A 8 10.40 -10.03 8.57
N GLU A 9 11.28 -9.05 8.64
CA GLU A 9 11.22 -7.88 7.78
C GLU A 9 12.60 -7.34 7.44
N THR A 10 12.72 -6.72 6.28
CA THR A 10 13.90 -6.00 5.84
C THR A 10 13.53 -4.53 5.64
N VAL A 11 13.56 -3.75 6.71
CA VAL A 11 13.21 -2.32 6.63
C VAL A 11 14.38 -1.55 6.02
N LYS A 12 14.18 -1.02 4.81
CA LYS A 12 15.23 -0.35 4.04
C LYS A 12 15.16 1.18 4.09
N THR A 13 13.99 1.76 4.37
CA THR A 13 13.77 3.20 4.30
C THR A 13 13.10 3.72 5.56
N GLN A 14 13.43 4.97 5.95
CA GLN A 14 12.82 5.65 7.10
C GLN A 14 11.36 6.02 6.89
N ALA A 15 10.95 6.17 5.65
CA ALA A 15 9.60 6.58 5.30
C ALA A 15 9.12 5.75 4.11
N GLY A 16 8.00 5.07 4.29
CA GLY A 16 7.38 4.27 3.24
C GLY A 16 6.21 3.49 3.83
N PHE A 17 5.36 2.98 2.95
CA PHE A 17 4.17 2.24 3.38
C PHE A 17 4.52 0.93 4.12
N GLU A 18 5.64 0.30 3.78
CA GLU A 18 6.08 -0.94 4.43
C GLU A 18 6.33 -0.74 5.92
N GLN A 19 7.02 0.35 6.25
CA GLN A 19 7.27 0.72 7.63
C GLN A 19 5.97 1.06 8.38
N GLU A 20 5.10 1.83 7.75
CA GLU A 20 3.80 2.17 8.35
C GLU A 20 2.92 0.94 8.53
N PHE A 21 2.97 0.01 7.58
CA PHE A 21 2.26 -1.25 7.67
C PHE A 21 2.80 -2.12 8.81
N ASP A 22 4.12 -2.24 8.96
CA ASP A 22 4.73 -2.97 10.06
C ASP A 22 4.37 -2.36 11.40
N ARG A 23 4.40 -1.03 11.51
CA ARG A 23 4.01 -0.33 12.73
C ARG A 23 2.55 -0.60 13.10
N LEU A 24 1.68 -0.58 12.12
CA LEU A 24 0.25 -0.86 12.32
C LEU A 24 0.04 -2.27 12.87
N ILE A 25 0.74 -3.27 12.34
CA ILE A 25 0.69 -4.65 12.84
C ILE A 25 1.26 -4.74 14.26
N ILE A 26 2.40 -4.13 14.51
CA ILE A 26 3.05 -4.14 15.81
C ILE A 26 2.16 -3.49 16.87
N ASP A 27 1.60 -2.33 16.58
CA ASP A 27 0.74 -1.62 17.52
C ASP A 27 -0.53 -2.42 17.81
N GLU A 28 -1.12 -3.06 16.82
CA GLU A 28 -2.31 -3.88 17.02
C GLU A 28 -2.00 -5.17 17.79
N LEU A 29 -0.86 -5.80 17.54
CA LEU A 29 -0.41 -6.95 18.33
C LEU A 29 -0.29 -6.60 19.82
N LYS A 30 0.35 -5.46 20.13
CA LYS A 30 0.47 -4.98 21.50
C LYS A 30 -0.90 -4.67 22.11
N LYS A 31 -1.77 -4.02 21.36
CA LYS A 31 -3.12 -3.66 21.80
C LYS A 31 -3.95 -4.90 22.16
N GLN A 32 -3.77 -6.00 21.44
CA GLN A 32 -4.44 -7.28 21.72
C GLN A 32 -3.71 -8.11 22.77
N GLY A 33 -2.64 -7.61 23.37
CA GLY A 33 -1.91 -8.26 24.45
C GLY A 33 -0.83 -9.23 24.02
N HIS A 34 -0.51 -9.29 22.74
CA HIS A 34 0.56 -10.13 22.20
C HIS A 34 1.93 -9.48 22.38
N GLU A 35 2.99 -10.28 22.27
CA GLU A 35 4.37 -9.86 22.42
C GLU A 35 5.10 -9.93 21.07
N PRO A 36 5.18 -8.83 20.31
CA PRO A 36 5.91 -8.83 19.05
C PRO A 36 7.41 -8.74 19.25
N VAL A 37 8.17 -9.44 18.40
CA VAL A 37 9.62 -9.35 18.28
C VAL A 37 9.98 -9.20 16.81
N LEU A 38 10.99 -8.38 16.51
CA LEU A 38 11.42 -8.16 15.12
C LEU A 38 12.66 -9.00 14.83
N TYR A 39 12.58 -9.87 13.83
CA TYR A 39 13.69 -10.70 13.36
C TYR A 39 14.27 -10.08 12.08
N LEU A 40 15.36 -9.35 12.24
CA LEU A 40 16.06 -8.69 11.15
C LEU A 40 17.20 -9.54 10.61
N PRO A 41 17.59 -9.39 9.35
CA PRO A 41 18.81 -9.98 8.84
C PRO A 41 20.04 -9.41 9.58
N GLU A 42 21.07 -10.24 9.76
CA GLU A 42 22.34 -9.75 10.26
C GLU A 42 22.89 -8.65 9.35
N HIS A 43 23.63 -7.70 9.92
CA HIS A 43 24.21 -6.54 9.23
C HIS A 43 23.15 -5.55 8.68
N SER A 44 21.87 -5.72 8.99
CA SER A 44 20.89 -4.70 8.66
C SER A 44 20.88 -3.60 9.72
N SER A 45 20.66 -2.36 9.28
CA SER A 45 20.42 -1.24 10.18
C SER A 45 18.95 -0.88 10.13
N LEU A 46 18.32 -0.78 11.30
CA LEU A 46 16.92 -0.39 11.39
C LEU A 46 16.81 1.14 11.38
N PRO A 47 16.21 1.74 10.35
CA PRO A 47 16.12 3.20 10.25
C PRO A 47 15.07 3.82 11.18
N VAL A 48 14.26 3.01 11.85
CA VAL A 48 13.17 3.45 12.74
C VAL A 48 13.12 2.60 13.99
N ASP A 49 12.65 3.20 15.10
CA ASP A 49 12.41 2.51 16.35
C ASP A 49 10.93 2.13 16.47
N PHE A 50 10.64 0.83 16.45
CA PHE A 50 9.29 0.32 16.67
C PHE A 50 8.97 0.09 18.15
N GLY A 51 9.93 0.29 19.04
CA GLY A 51 9.74 0.10 20.48
C GLY A 51 9.50 -1.34 20.91
N ILE A 52 10.03 -2.31 20.14
CA ILE A 52 9.95 -3.74 20.45
C ILE A 52 11.34 -4.38 20.42
N PRO A 53 11.51 -5.57 21.06
CA PRO A 53 12.77 -6.29 20.96
C PRO A 53 13.14 -6.61 19.51
N ILE A 54 14.45 -6.56 19.23
CA ILE A 54 15.00 -6.87 17.90
C ILE A 54 16.02 -7.99 18.10
N GLU A 55 15.94 -9.02 17.27
CA GLU A 55 16.95 -10.06 17.16
C GLU A 55 17.47 -10.10 15.73
N TYR A 56 18.80 -10.13 15.59
CA TYR A 56 19.48 -10.21 14.31
C TYR A 56 19.78 -11.67 14.01
N LEU A 57 19.22 -12.18 12.91
CA LEU A 57 19.41 -13.56 12.50
C LEU A 57 20.41 -13.66 11.35
N LYS A 58 21.09 -14.78 11.24
CA LYS A 58 22.03 -15.05 10.15
C LYS A 58 21.32 -15.00 8.80
N GLY A 59 22.02 -14.47 7.78
CA GLY A 59 21.50 -14.38 6.44
C GLY A 59 20.67 -13.13 6.20
N GLY A 60 19.73 -13.22 5.27
CA GLY A 60 18.86 -12.14 4.85
C GLY A 60 18.94 -11.88 3.36
N GLU A 61 18.06 -11.01 2.86
CA GLU A 61 17.93 -10.78 1.42
C GLU A 61 18.69 -9.55 0.89
N ILE A 62 19.35 -8.80 1.75
CA ILE A 62 19.94 -7.51 1.36
C ILE A 62 21.16 -7.73 0.46
N VAL A 63 21.02 -7.33 -0.81
CA VAL A 63 22.04 -7.39 -1.85
C VAL A 63 21.95 -6.12 -2.67
N ASP A 64 23.11 -5.51 -2.93
CA ASP A 64 23.18 -4.30 -3.76
C ASP A 64 23.32 -4.68 -5.23
N TYR A 65 22.38 -4.22 -6.05
CA TYR A 65 22.36 -4.42 -7.51
C TYR A 65 22.92 -3.23 -8.28
N GLU A 66 23.30 -2.16 -7.61
CA GLU A 66 23.76 -0.94 -8.25
C GLU A 66 25.01 -1.18 -9.09
N GLY A 67 24.99 -0.68 -10.33
CA GLY A 67 26.10 -0.83 -11.27
C GLY A 67 26.31 -2.24 -11.81
N ALA A 68 25.43 -3.20 -11.52
CA ALA A 68 25.60 -4.58 -11.94
C ALA A 68 25.12 -4.84 -13.38
N GLY A 69 25.95 -5.51 -14.18
CA GLY A 69 25.56 -6.03 -15.49
C GLY A 69 24.65 -7.26 -15.39
N LYS A 70 24.16 -7.76 -16.53
CA LYS A 70 23.21 -8.88 -16.59
C LYS A 70 23.68 -10.14 -15.85
N VAL A 71 24.93 -10.57 -16.09
CA VAL A 71 25.49 -11.80 -15.48
C VAL A 71 25.66 -11.60 -13.98
N LYS A 72 26.16 -10.43 -13.56
CA LYS A 72 26.32 -10.09 -12.15
C LYS A 72 25.00 -10.02 -11.42
N LYS A 73 23.93 -9.51 -12.07
CA LYS A 73 22.58 -9.49 -11.50
C LYS A 73 22.03 -10.89 -11.23
N ILE A 74 22.27 -11.84 -12.13
CA ILE A 74 21.87 -13.24 -11.95
C ILE A 74 22.58 -13.83 -10.73
N TRP A 75 23.89 -13.63 -10.63
CA TRP A 75 24.69 -14.12 -9.50
C TRP A 75 24.24 -13.49 -8.18
N LEU A 76 23.99 -12.17 -8.18
CA LEU A 76 23.48 -11.47 -7.00
C LEU A 76 22.09 -11.96 -6.58
N SER A 77 21.22 -12.30 -7.53
CA SER A 77 19.91 -12.88 -7.26
C SER A 77 20.01 -14.26 -6.59
N ILE A 78 20.95 -15.09 -7.03
CA ILE A 78 21.23 -16.38 -6.39
C ILE A 78 21.74 -16.18 -4.98
N GLN A 79 22.65 -15.22 -4.78
CA GLN A 79 23.19 -14.90 -3.47
C GLN A 79 22.08 -14.39 -2.53
N ARG A 80 21.21 -13.53 -3.02
CA ARG A 80 20.06 -13.01 -2.27
C ARG A 80 19.14 -14.15 -1.82
N GLU A 81 18.83 -15.09 -2.71
CA GLU A 81 18.00 -16.24 -2.37
C GLU A 81 18.67 -17.12 -1.30
N ARG A 82 19.97 -17.38 -1.43
CA ARG A 82 20.74 -18.15 -0.43
C ARG A 82 20.73 -17.48 0.93
N ARG A 83 20.91 -16.17 0.98
CA ARG A 83 20.85 -15.39 2.23
C ARG A 83 19.46 -15.47 2.85
N ARG A 84 18.41 -15.39 2.04
CA ARG A 84 17.03 -15.49 2.52
C ARG A 84 16.76 -16.87 3.09
N VAL A 85 17.21 -17.94 2.44
CA VAL A 85 17.09 -19.31 2.94
C VAL A 85 17.77 -19.45 4.32
N ARG A 86 18.96 -18.91 4.50
CA ARG A 86 19.66 -18.92 5.79
C ARG A 86 18.89 -18.19 6.87
N TRP A 87 18.30 -17.06 6.54
CA TRP A 87 17.47 -16.27 7.45
C TRP A 87 16.22 -17.05 7.86
N PHE A 88 15.57 -17.69 6.91
CA PHE A 88 14.43 -18.55 7.17
C PHE A 88 14.80 -19.76 8.05
N ASP A 89 15.94 -20.38 7.81
CA ASP A 89 16.44 -21.49 8.63
C ASP A 89 16.71 -21.04 10.06
N ALA A 90 17.27 -19.86 10.25
CA ALA A 90 17.48 -19.29 11.58
C ALA A 90 16.16 -19.04 12.31
N ALA A 91 15.14 -18.55 11.61
CA ALA A 91 13.80 -18.38 12.16
C ALA A 91 13.16 -19.73 12.51
N TYR A 92 13.36 -20.75 11.69
CA TYR A 92 12.92 -22.12 11.98
C TYR A 92 13.52 -22.63 13.30
N GLU A 93 14.81 -22.44 13.53
CA GLU A 93 15.45 -22.86 14.77
C GLU A 93 14.89 -22.15 15.99
N LYS A 94 14.55 -20.86 15.87
CA LYS A 94 13.86 -20.12 16.94
C LYS A 94 12.51 -20.73 17.28
N ALA A 95 11.74 -21.13 16.28
CA ALA A 95 10.47 -21.80 16.47
C ALA A 95 10.65 -23.18 17.16
N CYS A 96 11.67 -23.94 16.75
CA CYS A 96 11.99 -25.24 17.38
C CYS A 96 12.34 -25.11 18.85
N ARG A 97 12.93 -24.01 19.26
CA ARG A 97 13.26 -23.72 20.66
C ARG A 97 12.09 -23.13 21.45
N HIS A 98 10.92 -23.04 20.84
CA HIS A 98 9.73 -22.45 21.45
C HIS A 98 9.89 -20.99 21.87
N GLU A 99 10.74 -20.25 21.17
CA GLU A 99 10.96 -18.82 21.44
C GLU A 99 9.82 -17.96 20.90
N VAL A 100 9.07 -18.45 19.91
CA VAL A 100 7.91 -17.78 19.33
C VAL A 100 6.76 -18.73 19.08
N ASP A 101 5.54 -18.19 19.05
CA ASP A 101 4.30 -18.93 18.84
C ASP A 101 3.76 -18.78 17.40
N ALA A 102 4.21 -17.75 16.67
CA ALA A 102 3.88 -17.52 15.28
C ALA A 102 4.96 -16.65 14.62
N ILE A 103 5.08 -16.78 13.31
CA ILE A 103 6.02 -16.00 12.49
C ILE A 103 5.24 -15.31 11.39
N LEU A 104 5.41 -13.99 11.26
CA LEU A 104 4.79 -13.19 10.19
C LEU A 104 5.85 -12.66 9.24
N LEU A 105 5.58 -12.76 7.93
CA LEU A 105 6.33 -12.09 6.89
C LEU A 105 5.40 -11.05 6.27
N THR A 106 5.52 -9.81 6.72
CA THR A 106 4.53 -8.76 6.51
C THR A 106 4.51 -8.16 5.11
N THR A 107 5.61 -8.28 4.37
CA THR A 107 5.75 -7.73 3.02
C THR A 107 6.33 -8.76 2.06
N ALA A 108 5.72 -9.94 2.02
CA ALA A 108 6.22 -11.06 1.25
C ALA A 108 5.99 -10.90 -0.27
N THR A 109 6.87 -11.53 -1.05
CA THR A 109 6.72 -11.67 -2.50
C THR A 109 6.81 -13.16 -2.88
N TYR A 110 6.51 -13.50 -4.14
CA TYR A 110 6.62 -14.91 -4.59
C TYR A 110 8.06 -15.45 -4.45
N ARG A 111 9.06 -14.57 -4.46
CA ARG A 111 10.45 -14.95 -4.24
C ARG A 111 10.69 -15.51 -2.84
N TYR A 112 9.92 -15.04 -1.87
CA TYR A 112 9.96 -15.60 -0.50
C TYR A 112 9.50 -17.06 -0.51
N LEU A 113 8.51 -17.40 -1.30
CA LEU A 113 8.03 -18.78 -1.42
C LEU A 113 9.07 -19.69 -2.09
N ARG A 114 9.82 -19.17 -3.08
CA ARG A 114 10.95 -19.90 -3.65
C ARG A 114 12.00 -20.24 -2.60
N SER A 115 12.34 -19.29 -1.75
CA SER A 115 13.27 -19.52 -0.65
C SER A 115 12.71 -20.51 0.37
N LEU A 116 11.41 -20.42 0.66
CA LEU A 116 10.73 -21.32 1.58
C LEU A 116 10.88 -22.79 1.16
N HIS A 117 10.74 -23.10 -0.12
CA HIS A 117 10.88 -24.47 -0.60
C HIS A 117 12.27 -25.07 -0.39
N LYS A 118 13.28 -24.22 -0.21
CA LYS A 118 14.68 -24.62 0.04
C LYS A 118 15.06 -24.51 1.52
N SER A 119 14.13 -24.07 2.37
CA SER A 119 14.35 -23.84 3.80
C SER A 119 13.59 -24.85 4.65
N ARG A 120 14.15 -25.15 5.80
CA ARG A 120 13.46 -25.97 6.81
C ARG A 120 12.25 -25.27 7.41
N LEU A 121 12.10 -23.96 7.21
CA LEU A 121 10.94 -23.20 7.70
C LEU A 121 9.62 -23.77 7.17
N ARG A 122 9.61 -24.44 6.02
CA ARG A 122 8.44 -25.14 5.48
C ARG A 122 7.92 -26.25 6.42
N GLU A 123 8.77 -26.74 7.31
CA GLU A 123 8.46 -27.79 8.28
C GLU A 123 8.11 -27.24 9.66
N SER A 124 7.91 -25.94 9.79
CA SER A 124 7.65 -25.28 11.06
C SER A 124 6.50 -25.90 11.82
N SER A 125 6.68 -26.06 13.14
CA SER A 125 5.63 -26.53 14.06
C SER A 125 4.71 -25.40 14.51
N VAL A 126 5.11 -24.15 14.29
CA VAL A 126 4.27 -22.97 14.58
C VAL A 126 3.78 -22.35 13.26
N PRO A 127 2.64 -21.64 13.28
CA PRO A 127 2.16 -20.96 12.08
C PRO A 127 3.18 -19.97 11.54
N VAL A 128 3.42 -20.04 10.23
CA VAL A 128 4.22 -19.09 9.47
C VAL A 128 3.31 -18.45 8.42
N ILE A 129 3.08 -17.16 8.56
CA ILE A 129 2.07 -16.45 7.80
C ILE A 129 2.75 -15.46 6.87
N PHE A 130 2.58 -15.69 5.57
CA PHE A 130 3.07 -14.80 4.52
C PHE A 130 1.95 -13.84 4.12
N ILE A 131 2.19 -12.54 4.25
CA ILE A 131 1.24 -11.50 3.89
C ILE A 131 1.71 -10.86 2.59
N PHE A 132 0.86 -10.93 1.56
CA PHE A 132 1.12 -10.33 0.25
C PHE A 132 0.23 -9.10 0.12
N LEU A 133 0.86 -7.93 0.04
CA LEU A 133 0.14 -6.66 -0.11
C LEU A 133 -0.31 -6.42 -1.56
N GLY A 134 0.09 -7.28 -2.45
CA GLY A 134 -0.31 -7.29 -3.83
C GLY A 134 0.53 -8.24 -4.65
N VAL A 135 0.09 -8.46 -5.88
CA VAL A 135 0.81 -9.27 -6.87
C VAL A 135 0.71 -8.55 -8.21
N ASN A 136 1.85 -8.31 -8.83
CA ASN A 136 1.86 -7.79 -10.21
C ASN A 136 1.18 -8.82 -11.12
N PRO A 137 0.20 -8.43 -11.96
CA PRO A 137 -0.47 -9.36 -12.87
C PRO A 137 0.49 -10.18 -13.74
N GLN A 138 1.62 -9.61 -14.14
CA GLN A 138 2.64 -10.34 -14.92
C GLN A 138 3.34 -11.41 -14.09
N GLU A 139 3.42 -11.25 -12.79
CA GLU A 139 4.04 -12.20 -11.86
C GLU A 139 3.03 -13.17 -11.24
N LYS A 140 1.73 -12.95 -11.46
CA LYS A 140 0.67 -13.79 -10.89
C LYS A 140 0.84 -15.29 -11.22
N PRO A 141 1.19 -15.71 -12.48
CA PRO A 141 1.42 -17.12 -12.74
C PRO A 141 2.55 -17.73 -11.92
N LYS A 142 3.63 -16.97 -11.71
CA LYS A 142 4.77 -17.40 -10.87
C LYS A 142 4.35 -17.51 -9.41
N PHE A 143 3.58 -16.54 -8.92
CA PHE A 143 3.04 -16.56 -7.58
C PHE A 143 2.16 -17.79 -7.34
N LEU A 144 1.21 -18.05 -8.23
CA LEU A 144 0.29 -19.19 -8.11
C LEU A 144 1.02 -20.51 -8.16
N LYS A 145 2.03 -20.64 -9.01
CA LYS A 145 2.87 -21.83 -9.08
C LYS A 145 3.56 -22.12 -7.74
N GLN A 146 4.17 -21.09 -7.15
CA GLN A 146 4.84 -21.25 -5.85
C GLN A 146 3.83 -21.51 -4.73
N ALA A 147 2.68 -20.87 -4.77
CA ALA A 147 1.64 -21.05 -3.77
C ALA A 147 1.09 -22.49 -3.76
N ARG A 148 0.87 -23.09 -4.93
CA ARG A 148 0.41 -24.48 -5.04
C ARG A 148 1.37 -25.45 -4.38
N ARG A 149 2.67 -25.22 -4.47
CA ARG A 149 3.68 -26.05 -3.81
C ARG A 149 3.60 -25.98 -2.29
N CYS A 150 3.03 -24.93 -1.72
CA CYS A 150 2.88 -24.78 -0.28
C CYS A 150 1.73 -25.61 0.31
N GLN A 151 0.88 -26.23 -0.51
CA GLN A 151 -0.26 -27.02 -0.05
C GLN A 151 0.14 -28.18 0.87
N SER A 152 1.35 -28.72 0.69
CA SER A 152 1.86 -29.81 1.50
C SER A 152 2.50 -29.35 2.83
N TYR A 153 2.61 -28.06 3.07
CA TYR A 153 3.25 -27.51 4.27
C TYR A 153 2.20 -27.20 5.33
N PRO A 154 2.16 -27.93 6.47
CA PRO A 154 0.99 -27.89 7.36
C PRO A 154 0.78 -26.56 8.09
N ASN A 155 1.84 -25.82 8.38
CA ASN A 155 1.76 -24.59 9.16
C ASN A 155 2.09 -23.32 8.33
N ILE A 156 2.19 -23.45 7.04
CA ILE A 156 2.41 -22.30 6.15
C ILE A 156 1.07 -21.76 5.69
N LYS A 157 0.84 -20.48 5.95
CA LYS A 157 -0.40 -19.77 5.56
C LYS A 157 -0.07 -18.63 4.63
N LEU A 158 -0.82 -18.52 3.54
CA LEU A 158 -0.66 -17.47 2.55
C LEU A 158 -1.89 -16.57 2.56
N LYS A 159 -1.69 -15.30 2.90
CA LYS A 159 -2.75 -14.29 2.97
C LYS A 159 -2.46 -13.20 1.95
N ILE A 160 -3.44 -12.83 1.16
CA ILE A 160 -3.31 -11.74 0.19
C ILE A 160 -4.41 -10.71 0.41
N THR A 161 -4.05 -9.42 0.33
CA THR A 161 -4.95 -8.31 0.63
C THR A 161 -5.77 -7.82 -0.57
N THR A 162 -5.75 -8.51 -1.70
CA THR A 162 -6.64 -8.20 -2.81
C THR A 162 -8.00 -8.87 -2.62
N LEU A 163 -9.06 -8.17 -3.01
CA LEU A 163 -10.44 -8.66 -2.95
C LEU A 163 -11.02 -8.91 -4.35
N ARG A 164 -10.21 -8.82 -5.39
CA ARG A 164 -10.69 -8.99 -6.76
C ARG A 164 -11.17 -10.42 -6.99
N ASN A 165 -12.39 -10.55 -7.51
CA ASN A 165 -13.00 -11.85 -7.78
C ASN A 165 -12.23 -12.69 -8.79
N ASP A 166 -11.64 -12.06 -9.82
CA ASP A 166 -10.84 -12.74 -10.81
C ASP A 166 -9.59 -13.41 -10.19
N PHE A 167 -9.07 -12.88 -9.09
CA PHE A 167 -8.01 -13.56 -8.35
C PHE A 167 -8.53 -14.82 -7.65
N LYS A 168 -9.76 -14.78 -7.11
CA LYS A 168 -10.42 -15.93 -6.49
C LYS A 168 -10.70 -17.05 -7.50
N GLU A 169 -11.02 -16.68 -8.74
CA GLU A 169 -11.39 -17.63 -9.81
C GLU A 169 -10.25 -18.59 -10.17
N ASP A 170 -9.00 -18.23 -9.89
CA ASP A 170 -7.87 -19.13 -10.10
C ASP A 170 -7.87 -20.32 -9.14
N ASN A 171 -8.73 -20.33 -8.15
CA ASN A 171 -8.99 -21.41 -7.22
C ASN A 171 -7.73 -22.09 -6.69
N VAL A 172 -6.84 -21.30 -6.09
CA VAL A 172 -5.69 -21.81 -5.36
C VAL A 172 -6.11 -21.98 -3.89
N PRO A 173 -6.44 -23.19 -3.45
CA PRO A 173 -7.12 -23.40 -2.17
C PRO A 173 -6.29 -23.02 -0.94
N HIS A 174 -4.99 -22.82 -1.13
CA HIS A 174 -4.08 -22.50 -0.05
C HIS A 174 -3.85 -20.98 0.12
N VAL A 175 -4.40 -20.17 -0.79
CA VAL A 175 -4.28 -18.71 -0.72
C VAL A 175 -5.59 -18.12 -0.23
N GLU A 176 -5.54 -17.44 0.90
CA GLU A 176 -6.71 -16.77 1.48
C GLU A 176 -6.68 -15.28 1.16
N LEU A 177 -7.80 -14.78 0.62
CA LEU A 177 -8.00 -13.35 0.39
C LEU A 177 -8.58 -12.74 1.67
N ILE A 178 -7.91 -11.71 2.18
CA ILE A 178 -8.31 -11.02 3.41
C ILE A 178 -8.51 -9.52 3.14
N HIS A 179 -9.36 -8.89 3.93
CA HIS A 179 -9.55 -7.46 3.87
C HIS A 179 -8.27 -6.72 4.26
N PRO A 180 -7.77 -5.81 3.41
CA PRO A 180 -6.65 -4.96 3.81
C PRO A 180 -7.08 -4.00 4.92
N PRO A 181 -6.15 -3.50 5.74
CA PRO A 181 -6.49 -2.55 6.78
C PRO A 181 -6.56 -1.11 6.25
N VAL A 182 -7.42 -0.28 6.82
CA VAL A 182 -7.28 1.17 6.69
C VAL A 182 -5.95 1.58 7.32
N LEU A 183 -5.27 2.53 6.71
CA LEU A 183 -3.94 2.94 7.16
C LEU A 183 -4.03 4.28 7.86
N ILE A 184 -4.22 4.23 9.18
CA ILE A 184 -4.27 5.42 10.03
C ILE A 184 -2.84 5.87 10.33
N PRO A 185 -2.46 7.11 9.95
CA PRO A 185 -1.12 7.61 10.22
C PRO A 185 -0.85 7.74 11.72
N GLN A 186 0.40 7.46 12.11
CA GLN A 186 0.80 7.59 13.50
C GLN A 186 0.67 9.03 14.00
N GLY A 187 0.07 9.20 15.18
CA GLY A 187 -0.07 10.51 15.83
C GLY A 187 -1.09 11.45 15.19
N VAL A 188 -1.87 10.95 14.23
CA VAL A 188 -2.93 11.71 13.58
C VAL A 188 -4.26 11.44 14.29
N THR A 189 -4.96 12.52 14.65
CA THR A 189 -6.33 12.43 15.16
C THR A 189 -7.29 12.50 13.97
N VAL A 190 -8.07 11.43 13.79
CA VAL A 190 -9.05 11.36 12.71
C VAL A 190 -10.28 12.21 13.06
N GLN A 191 -10.72 13.03 12.10
CA GLN A 191 -11.95 13.81 12.20
C GLN A 191 -13.03 13.13 11.35
N PRO A 192 -13.95 12.35 11.96
CA PRO A 192 -14.91 11.56 11.21
C PRO A 192 -16.11 12.36 10.67
N ASN A 193 -16.19 13.65 10.99
CA ASN A 193 -17.27 14.51 10.54
C ASN A 193 -16.84 15.28 9.30
N LEU A 194 -17.61 15.16 8.23
CA LEU A 194 -17.37 15.88 6.98
C LEU A 194 -18.13 17.19 6.99
N THR A 195 -17.40 18.28 6.72
CA THR A 195 -17.97 19.63 6.66
C THR A 195 -17.81 20.20 5.26
N TYR A 196 -18.86 20.78 4.72
CA TYR A 196 -18.79 21.46 3.43
C TYR A 196 -17.99 22.75 3.54
N ARG A 197 -17.01 22.92 2.67
CA ARG A 197 -16.21 24.15 2.56
C ARG A 197 -16.08 24.55 1.09
N GLU A 198 -16.03 25.84 0.82
CA GLU A 198 -15.72 26.38 -0.50
C GLU A 198 -14.41 27.16 -0.42
N PRO A 199 -13.50 26.97 -1.38
CA PRO A 199 -13.54 25.96 -2.44
C PRO A 199 -13.33 24.55 -1.90
N VAL A 200 -13.93 23.55 -2.56
CA VAL A 200 -13.63 22.15 -2.30
C VAL A 200 -12.20 21.87 -2.78
N ARG A 201 -11.35 21.37 -1.91
CA ARG A 201 -9.96 21.08 -2.25
C ARG A 201 -9.81 19.64 -2.66
N ILE A 202 -9.32 19.43 -3.88
CA ILE A 202 -9.08 18.09 -4.45
C ILE A 202 -7.58 17.90 -4.59
N GLY A 203 -7.05 16.87 -3.93
CA GLY A 203 -5.62 16.58 -3.94
C GLY A 203 -5.23 15.56 -5.00
N PHE A 204 -4.21 15.88 -5.79
CA PHE A 204 -3.61 15.01 -6.78
C PHE A 204 -2.12 14.89 -6.45
N PHE A 205 -1.73 13.82 -5.74
CA PHE A 205 -0.41 13.70 -5.12
C PHE A 205 0.32 12.44 -5.57
N GLY A 206 1.64 12.50 -5.60
CA GLY A 206 2.49 11.34 -5.81
C GLY A 206 3.73 11.59 -6.66
N HIS A 207 4.34 10.49 -7.08
CA HIS A 207 5.48 10.53 -7.99
C HIS A 207 5.05 10.95 -9.39
N TYR A 208 5.94 11.65 -10.08
CA TYR A 208 5.75 12.04 -11.47
C TYR A 208 6.77 11.37 -12.36
N ARG A 209 6.27 10.64 -13.37
CA ARG A 209 7.05 10.09 -14.46
C ARG A 209 6.38 10.47 -15.77
N LYS A 210 7.16 11.09 -16.65
CA LYS A 210 6.67 11.51 -17.96
C LYS A 210 6.14 10.29 -18.74
N GLY A 211 4.91 10.43 -19.28
CA GLY A 211 4.27 9.38 -20.06
C GLY A 211 3.52 8.32 -19.27
N GLU A 212 3.66 8.28 -17.93
CA GLU A 212 2.91 7.33 -17.09
C GLU A 212 1.48 7.82 -16.82
N LYS A 213 1.32 9.11 -16.58
CA LYS A 213 0.02 9.77 -16.40
C LYS A 213 -0.04 11.01 -17.25
N ASP A 214 -1.17 11.27 -17.88
CA ASP A 214 -1.41 12.51 -18.61
C ASP A 214 -1.81 13.61 -17.63
N VAL A 215 -0.85 14.10 -16.87
CA VAL A 215 -1.07 15.16 -15.86
C VAL A 215 -1.60 16.44 -16.50
N ASP A 216 -1.05 16.83 -17.64
CA ASP A 216 -1.50 18.03 -18.38
C ASP A 216 -2.97 17.90 -18.79
N GLY A 217 -3.36 16.79 -19.41
CA GLY A 217 -4.75 16.54 -19.80
C GLY A 217 -5.70 16.47 -18.61
N ILE A 218 -5.27 15.87 -17.50
CA ILE A 218 -6.05 15.80 -16.27
C ILE A 218 -6.29 17.21 -15.71
N ILE A 219 -5.26 18.05 -15.61
CA ILE A 219 -5.40 19.43 -15.13
C ILE A 219 -6.34 20.20 -16.06
N GLN A 220 -6.20 20.03 -17.37
CA GLN A 220 -7.06 20.68 -18.34
C GLN A 220 -8.53 20.28 -18.15
N ALA A 221 -8.81 19.02 -17.85
CA ALA A 221 -10.17 18.56 -17.56
C ALA A 221 -10.76 19.24 -16.32
N PHE A 222 -9.96 19.40 -15.26
CA PHE A 222 -10.37 20.15 -14.07
C PHE A 222 -10.62 21.63 -14.37
N VAL A 223 -9.69 22.27 -15.06
CA VAL A 223 -9.81 23.70 -15.41
C VAL A 223 -11.06 23.96 -16.25
N SER A 224 -11.40 23.06 -17.17
CA SER A 224 -12.60 23.19 -18.00
C SER A 224 -13.91 23.10 -17.22
N CYS A 225 -13.87 22.67 -15.97
CA CYS A 225 -15.03 22.65 -15.07
C CYS A 225 -15.35 24.00 -14.43
N GLN A 226 -14.66 25.08 -14.80
CA GLN A 226 -14.86 26.42 -14.23
C GLN A 226 -14.80 26.39 -12.69
N LEU A 227 -13.62 26.05 -12.18
CA LEU A 227 -13.41 25.79 -10.75
C LEU A 227 -13.45 27.04 -9.86
N ALA A 228 -13.37 28.26 -10.41
CA ALA A 228 -13.25 29.49 -9.64
C ALA A 228 -14.30 29.61 -8.54
N GLY A 229 -13.84 29.69 -7.28
CA GLY A 229 -14.70 29.77 -6.11
C GLY A 229 -15.43 28.49 -5.72
N ARG A 230 -15.38 27.48 -6.54
CA ARG A 230 -16.10 26.23 -6.43
C ARG A 230 -15.19 25.09 -5.95
N ALA A 231 -14.03 24.94 -6.55
CA ALA A 231 -13.03 23.94 -6.21
C ALA A 231 -11.62 24.43 -6.50
N GLU A 232 -10.66 23.84 -5.80
CA GLU A 232 -9.23 24.07 -6.00
C GLU A 232 -8.56 22.73 -6.21
N LEU A 233 -7.77 22.59 -7.28
CA LEU A 233 -6.95 21.41 -7.50
C LEU A 233 -5.57 21.64 -6.91
N VAL A 234 -5.17 20.83 -5.96
CA VAL A 234 -3.84 20.87 -5.33
C VAL A 234 -3.02 19.74 -5.93
N VAL A 235 -1.99 20.08 -6.69
CA VAL A 235 -1.11 19.12 -7.38
C VAL A 235 0.23 19.09 -6.69
N GLN A 236 0.58 17.94 -6.11
CA GLN A 236 1.93 17.70 -5.59
C GLN A 236 2.54 16.61 -6.46
N ALA A 237 3.69 16.89 -7.03
CA ALA A 237 4.39 15.97 -7.91
C ALA A 237 5.86 15.89 -7.53
N ALA A 238 6.35 14.66 -7.38
CA ALA A 238 7.75 14.37 -7.10
C ALA A 238 8.38 13.73 -8.33
N PRO A 239 9.09 14.50 -9.17
CA PRO A 239 9.76 13.95 -10.35
C PRO A 239 10.78 12.90 -9.97
N THR A 240 10.86 11.82 -10.77
CA THR A 240 11.80 10.72 -10.52
C THR A 240 13.15 10.89 -11.23
N GLY A 241 13.25 11.83 -12.17
CA GLY A 241 14.47 12.11 -12.92
C GLY A 241 14.46 13.50 -13.54
N PRO A 242 15.59 13.91 -14.16
CA PRO A 242 15.72 15.26 -14.76
C PRO A 242 14.70 15.56 -15.86
N ASP A 243 14.38 14.57 -16.71
CA ASP A 243 13.39 14.75 -17.78
C ASP A 243 11.99 14.92 -17.21
N ASP A 244 11.68 14.20 -16.15
CA ASP A 244 10.41 14.32 -15.45
C ASP A 244 10.28 15.68 -14.78
N ALA A 245 11.36 16.19 -14.18
CA ALA A 245 11.40 17.51 -13.56
C ALA A 245 11.18 18.62 -14.61
N ALA A 246 11.82 18.52 -15.76
CA ALA A 246 11.68 19.49 -16.84
C ALA A 246 10.25 19.52 -17.41
N ASP A 247 9.65 18.34 -17.58
CA ASP A 247 8.27 18.24 -18.05
C ASP A 247 7.29 18.80 -17.02
N MET A 248 7.51 18.53 -15.74
CA MET A 248 6.67 19.07 -14.67
C MET A 248 6.76 20.60 -14.60
N GLU A 249 7.96 21.18 -14.74
CA GLU A 249 8.14 22.63 -14.84
C GLU A 249 7.34 23.24 -15.99
N ARG A 250 7.35 22.58 -17.15
CA ARG A 250 6.57 23.02 -18.32
C ARG A 250 5.08 23.05 -18.00
N ILE A 251 4.57 22.03 -17.35
CA ILE A 251 3.16 21.92 -16.94
C ILE A 251 2.82 23.03 -15.93
N MET A 252 3.66 23.23 -14.92
CA MET A 252 3.46 24.28 -13.92
C MET A 252 3.40 25.66 -14.54
N LYS A 253 4.28 25.94 -15.48
CA LYS A 253 4.29 27.21 -16.19
C LYS A 253 3.04 27.43 -17.03
N LYS A 254 2.56 26.35 -17.68
CA LYS A 254 1.33 26.42 -18.51
C LYS A 254 0.11 26.85 -17.67
N TYR A 255 0.05 26.42 -16.43
CA TYR A 255 -1.10 26.67 -15.54
C TYR A 255 -0.82 27.69 -14.44
N GLU A 256 0.27 28.44 -14.52
CA GLU A 256 0.66 29.40 -13.47
C GLU A 256 -0.36 30.52 -13.23
N HIS A 257 -1.18 30.84 -14.23
CA HIS A 257 -2.22 31.86 -14.13
C HIS A 257 -3.62 31.30 -13.78
N GLU A 258 -3.71 29.99 -13.54
CA GLU A 258 -4.95 29.37 -13.14
C GLU A 258 -5.07 29.38 -11.62
N ASP A 259 -5.84 30.32 -11.07
CA ASP A 259 -5.97 30.52 -9.63
C ASP A 259 -6.52 29.28 -8.91
N ALA A 260 -7.31 28.46 -9.60
CA ALA A 260 -7.89 27.25 -9.05
C ALA A 260 -6.94 26.04 -9.06
N VAL A 261 -5.73 26.20 -9.56
CA VAL A 261 -4.70 25.14 -9.59
C VAL A 261 -3.49 25.59 -8.78
N ARG A 262 -3.18 24.84 -7.74
CA ARG A 262 -2.05 25.11 -6.86
C ARG A 262 -1.05 23.98 -6.94
N PHE A 263 0.23 24.30 -7.14
CA PHE A 263 1.31 23.32 -7.21
C PHE A 263 2.15 23.32 -5.94
N ILE A 264 2.47 22.11 -5.47
CA ILE A 264 3.43 21.87 -4.40
C ILE A 264 4.57 21.06 -5.00
N GLN A 265 5.80 21.57 -4.91
CA GLN A 265 6.97 20.95 -5.53
C GLN A 265 7.65 19.98 -4.56
N GLY A 266 8.19 18.91 -5.14
CA GLY A 266 9.11 18.02 -4.48
C GLY A 266 8.45 16.87 -3.75
N LYS A 267 9.31 16.02 -3.20
CA LYS A 267 8.92 14.83 -2.45
C LYS A 267 8.44 15.22 -1.06
N VAL A 268 7.28 14.72 -0.67
CA VAL A 268 6.69 14.93 0.64
C VAL A 268 6.63 13.59 1.36
N GLN A 269 7.18 13.52 2.58
CA GLN A 269 7.29 12.29 3.36
C GLN A 269 6.94 12.50 4.82
N GLY A 270 6.63 11.40 5.51
CA GLY A 270 6.40 11.38 6.94
C GLY A 270 5.23 12.24 7.36
N ARG A 271 5.41 13.04 8.40
CA ARG A 271 4.35 13.91 8.93
C ARG A 271 3.85 14.92 7.89
N ALA A 272 4.74 15.46 7.06
CA ALA A 272 4.38 16.40 6.01
C ALA A 272 3.43 15.77 4.98
N TRP A 273 3.60 14.48 4.68
CA TRP A 273 2.69 13.73 3.81
C TRP A 273 1.29 13.64 4.42
N TYR A 274 1.19 13.31 5.69
CA TYR A 274 -0.10 13.21 6.36
C TYR A 274 -0.78 14.58 6.50
N ASP A 275 -0.01 15.63 6.76
CA ASP A 275 -0.54 16.99 6.78
C ASP A 275 -1.07 17.39 5.40
N LEU A 276 -0.38 16.99 4.34
CA LEU A 276 -0.82 17.23 2.97
C LEU A 276 -2.15 16.52 2.67
N LEU A 277 -2.26 15.24 3.03
CA LEU A 277 -3.49 14.47 2.86
C LEU A 277 -4.67 15.11 3.63
N GLN A 278 -4.41 15.62 4.83
CA GLN A 278 -5.43 16.26 5.66
C GLN A 278 -5.81 17.66 5.17
N SER A 279 -4.96 18.31 4.38
CA SER A 279 -5.18 19.66 3.87
C SER A 279 -6.23 19.73 2.76
N VAL A 280 -6.64 18.62 2.20
CA VAL A 280 -7.62 18.53 1.12
C VAL A 280 -8.89 17.84 1.58
N ASP A 281 -9.97 18.05 0.85
CA ASP A 281 -11.28 17.44 1.15
C ASP A 281 -11.49 16.12 0.44
N VAL A 282 -10.88 15.96 -0.74
CA VAL A 282 -11.08 14.82 -1.65
C VAL A 282 -9.72 14.41 -2.19
N LEU A 283 -9.46 13.10 -2.32
CA LEU A 283 -8.28 12.59 -2.99
C LEU A 283 -8.61 12.11 -4.39
N PHE A 284 -7.83 12.56 -5.36
CA PHE A 284 -7.88 12.10 -6.74
C PHE A 284 -6.79 11.07 -6.99
N LEU A 285 -7.19 9.87 -7.41
CA LEU A 285 -6.32 8.70 -7.54
C LEU A 285 -6.37 8.17 -8.98
N PRO A 286 -5.65 8.85 -9.92
CA PRO A 286 -5.76 8.56 -11.35
C PRO A 286 -4.79 7.47 -11.81
N TYR A 287 -4.82 6.31 -11.19
CA TYR A 287 -3.94 5.20 -11.54
C TYR A 287 -4.48 4.45 -12.76
N SER A 288 -3.64 4.23 -13.76
CA SER A 288 -4.03 3.55 -15.01
C SER A 288 -3.19 2.31 -15.33
N ASN A 289 -2.07 2.11 -14.65
CA ASN A 289 -1.19 0.98 -14.92
C ASN A 289 -1.77 -0.31 -14.34
N ALA A 290 -1.87 -1.36 -15.17
CA ALA A 290 -2.41 -2.65 -14.80
C ALA A 290 -1.67 -3.32 -13.63
N ARG A 291 -0.42 -2.94 -13.35
CA ARG A 291 0.34 -3.48 -12.21
C ARG A 291 -0.34 -3.26 -10.86
N TYR A 292 -1.27 -2.30 -10.76
CA TYR A 292 -1.98 -2.00 -9.52
C TYR A 292 -3.22 -2.86 -9.28
N LEU A 293 -3.61 -3.71 -10.24
CA LEU A 293 -4.87 -4.46 -10.19
C LEU A 293 -5.05 -5.29 -8.91
N TYR A 294 -3.98 -5.92 -8.43
CA TYR A 294 -4.04 -6.78 -7.24
C TYR A 294 -3.32 -6.19 -6.04
N ASN A 295 -2.97 -4.91 -6.11
CA ASN A 295 -2.24 -4.25 -5.03
C ASN A 295 -3.19 -3.59 -4.03
N TRP A 296 -2.78 -3.60 -2.76
CA TRP A 296 -3.31 -2.72 -1.74
C TRP A 296 -2.66 -1.35 -1.93
N SER A 297 -3.47 -0.33 -2.08
CA SER A 297 -2.96 1.04 -2.24
C SER A 297 -2.90 1.75 -0.89
N ALA A 298 -1.70 2.06 -0.43
CA ALA A 298 -1.51 2.80 0.81
C ALA A 298 -2.18 4.17 0.79
N VAL A 299 -2.07 4.92 -0.31
CA VAL A 299 -2.69 6.25 -0.42
C VAL A 299 -4.22 6.19 -0.41
N TYR A 300 -4.79 5.18 -1.05
CA TYR A 300 -6.24 4.97 -1.04
C TYR A 300 -6.73 4.72 0.39
N PHE A 301 -6.07 3.80 1.09
CA PHE A 301 -6.45 3.43 2.46
C PHE A 301 -6.06 4.48 3.50
N ASN A 302 -5.08 5.35 3.23
CA ASN A 302 -4.87 6.58 3.99
C ASN A 302 -6.07 7.53 3.83
N ALA A 303 -6.53 7.74 2.60
CA ALA A 303 -7.68 8.61 2.34
C ALA A 303 -8.92 8.13 3.10
N LEU A 304 -9.22 6.84 3.02
CA LEU A 304 -10.35 6.24 3.73
C LEU A 304 -10.22 6.40 5.25
N ALA A 305 -9.02 6.16 5.79
CA ALA A 305 -8.75 6.30 7.21
C ALA A 305 -8.93 7.74 7.70
N LEU A 306 -8.60 8.73 6.86
CA LEU A 306 -8.72 10.16 7.17
C LEU A 306 -10.10 10.73 6.83
N TYR A 307 -11.05 9.89 6.46
CA TYR A 307 -12.41 10.30 6.04
C TYR A 307 -12.39 11.28 4.86
N ARG A 308 -11.58 10.97 3.85
CA ARG A 308 -11.51 11.75 2.61
C ARG A 308 -12.20 10.96 1.50
N PRO A 309 -13.32 11.47 0.93
CA PRO A 309 -13.89 10.88 -0.28
C PRO A 309 -12.86 10.81 -1.39
N VAL A 310 -13.05 9.85 -2.30
CA VAL A 310 -12.09 9.58 -3.37
C VAL A 310 -12.71 9.73 -4.75
N LEU A 311 -11.89 10.18 -5.70
CA LEU A 311 -12.13 10.08 -7.13
C LEU A 311 -11.09 9.11 -7.66
N ALA A 312 -11.48 7.91 -8.01
CA ALA A 312 -10.54 6.84 -8.32
C ALA A 312 -10.89 6.11 -9.62
N THR A 313 -9.86 5.72 -10.35
CA THR A 313 -10.00 4.85 -11.52
C THR A 313 -10.28 3.40 -11.09
N PRO A 314 -10.90 2.58 -11.95
CA PRO A 314 -11.25 1.20 -11.59
C PRO A 314 -10.07 0.25 -11.47
N VAL A 315 -8.86 0.68 -11.80
CA VAL A 315 -7.65 -0.13 -11.66
C VAL A 315 -7.26 -0.30 -10.18
N LEU A 316 -7.48 0.72 -9.37
CA LEU A 316 -7.03 0.77 -7.99
C LEU A 316 -8.16 0.41 -7.03
N ASN A 317 -8.00 -0.71 -6.32
CA ASN A 317 -8.95 -1.19 -5.30
C ASN A 317 -10.42 -0.99 -5.69
N PRO A 318 -10.86 -1.53 -6.86
CA PRO A 318 -12.18 -1.26 -7.40
C PRO A 318 -13.33 -1.77 -6.52
N GLU A 319 -13.04 -2.69 -5.60
CA GLU A 319 -14.01 -3.26 -4.67
C GLU A 319 -14.59 -2.20 -3.72
N ILE A 320 -13.82 -1.16 -3.43
CA ILE A 320 -14.27 -0.10 -2.51
C ILE A 320 -15.44 0.67 -3.09
N LEU A 321 -15.29 1.25 -4.28
CA LEU A 321 -16.38 2.02 -4.90
C LEU A 321 -17.52 1.15 -5.42
N ALA A 322 -17.27 -0.16 -5.60
CA ALA A 322 -18.31 -1.11 -5.97
C ALA A 322 -19.30 -1.37 -4.81
N GLU A 323 -18.85 -1.33 -3.56
CA GLU A 323 -19.66 -1.64 -2.38
C GLU A 323 -19.96 -0.45 -1.49
N TYR A 324 -19.12 0.58 -1.50
CA TYR A 324 -19.23 1.72 -0.58
C TYR A 324 -19.35 3.03 -1.33
N GLN A 325 -20.30 3.86 -0.92
CA GLN A 325 -20.47 5.19 -1.49
C GLN A 325 -19.50 6.19 -0.82
N VAL A 326 -18.23 6.06 -1.11
CA VAL A 326 -17.17 6.90 -0.52
C VAL A 326 -16.50 7.82 -1.54
N GLY A 327 -17.15 8.01 -2.70
CA GLY A 327 -16.60 8.85 -3.76
C GLY A 327 -17.22 8.48 -5.10
N GLN A 328 -16.43 8.66 -6.15
CA GLN A 328 -16.88 8.42 -7.52
C GLN A 328 -15.75 7.77 -8.33
N GLU A 329 -16.12 6.77 -9.14
CA GLU A 329 -15.22 6.21 -10.13
C GLU A 329 -15.05 7.20 -11.29
N VAL A 330 -13.82 7.34 -11.79
CA VAL A 330 -13.49 8.21 -12.90
C VAL A 330 -12.80 7.43 -14.02
N ASP A 331 -13.01 7.86 -15.26
CA ASP A 331 -12.43 7.26 -16.45
C ASP A 331 -11.47 8.25 -17.10
N LEU A 332 -10.20 7.83 -17.26
CA LEU A 332 -9.15 8.64 -17.86
C LEU A 332 -8.94 8.36 -19.35
N THR A 333 -9.65 7.40 -19.93
CA THR A 333 -9.49 7.03 -21.34
C THR A 333 -10.07 8.10 -22.27
N ASP A 334 -11.02 8.88 -21.77
CA ASP A 334 -11.64 10.00 -22.49
C ASP A 334 -11.70 11.23 -21.56
N LEU A 335 -10.89 12.24 -21.86
CA LEU A 335 -10.80 13.46 -21.03
C LEU A 335 -12.11 14.27 -21.04
N GLN A 336 -12.90 14.19 -22.10
CA GLN A 336 -14.22 14.84 -22.12
C GLN A 336 -15.18 14.12 -21.16
N HIS A 337 -15.13 12.81 -21.10
CA HIS A 337 -15.90 12.03 -20.13
C HIS A 337 -15.43 12.35 -18.69
N LEU A 338 -14.14 12.47 -18.49
CA LEU A 338 -13.60 12.90 -17.18
C LEU A 338 -14.16 14.27 -16.78
N HIS A 339 -14.20 15.23 -17.69
CA HIS A 339 -14.82 16.52 -17.42
C HIS A 339 -16.27 16.38 -16.93
N GLN A 340 -17.08 15.57 -17.60
CA GLN A 340 -18.47 15.32 -17.21
C GLN A 340 -18.59 14.69 -15.83
N GLN A 341 -17.73 13.72 -15.53
CA GLN A 341 -17.68 13.05 -14.22
C GLN A 341 -17.29 14.02 -13.11
N LEU A 342 -16.33 14.90 -13.35
CA LEU A 342 -15.93 15.92 -12.39
C LEU A 342 -17.05 16.94 -12.14
N GLU A 343 -17.74 17.38 -13.19
CA GLU A 343 -18.91 18.25 -13.06
C GLU A 343 -20.00 17.61 -12.22
N GLN A 344 -20.31 16.35 -12.49
CA GLN A 344 -21.31 15.60 -11.73
C GLN A 344 -20.90 15.48 -10.26
N PHE A 345 -19.64 15.14 -9.99
CA PHE A 345 -19.12 15.04 -8.62
C PHE A 345 -19.23 16.37 -7.88
N LEU A 346 -18.77 17.46 -8.47
CA LEU A 346 -18.81 18.78 -7.83
C LEU A 346 -20.25 19.25 -7.58
N ASN A 347 -21.16 18.98 -8.52
CA ASN A 347 -22.57 19.36 -8.37
C ASN A 347 -23.28 18.60 -7.25
N SER A 348 -22.90 17.34 -7.03
CA SER A 348 -23.52 16.48 -6.01
C SER A 348 -22.78 16.47 -4.67
N TYR A 349 -21.55 17.01 -4.59
CA TYR A 349 -20.65 16.84 -3.45
C TYR A 349 -21.29 17.26 -2.12
N LYS A 350 -21.83 18.48 -2.05
CA LYS A 350 -22.46 18.99 -0.83
C LYS A 350 -23.59 18.11 -0.32
N ALA A 351 -24.46 17.69 -1.23
CA ALA A 351 -25.61 16.85 -0.90
C ALA A 351 -25.18 15.42 -0.47
N MET A 352 -24.04 14.95 -0.98
CA MET A 352 -23.52 13.61 -0.68
C MET A 352 -22.73 13.51 0.61
N LEU A 353 -22.36 14.62 1.25
CA LEU A 353 -21.52 14.58 2.44
C LEU A 353 -22.05 13.67 3.56
N PRO A 354 -23.37 13.70 3.92
CA PRO A 354 -23.86 12.78 4.94
C PRO A 354 -23.71 11.29 4.53
N THR A 355 -23.89 10.99 3.26
CA THR A 355 -23.71 9.64 2.74
C THR A 355 -22.25 9.23 2.77
N TYR A 356 -21.34 10.09 2.32
CA TYR A 356 -19.91 9.84 2.39
C TYR A 356 -19.44 9.60 3.82
N GLU A 357 -19.87 10.40 4.77
CA GLU A 357 -19.52 10.26 6.18
C GLU A 357 -19.96 8.89 6.73
N ARG A 358 -21.22 8.53 6.50
CA ARG A 358 -21.76 7.23 6.93
C ARG A 358 -21.03 6.06 6.31
N GLU A 359 -20.75 6.13 5.00
CA GLU A 359 -20.08 5.06 4.27
C GLU A 359 -18.58 4.97 4.59
N LEU A 360 -17.91 6.09 4.82
CA LEU A 360 -16.54 6.09 5.30
C LEU A 360 -16.43 5.47 6.69
N ARG A 361 -17.42 5.69 7.55
CA ARG A 361 -17.47 5.03 8.86
C ARG A 361 -17.61 3.52 8.69
N ARG A 362 -18.50 3.08 7.78
CA ARG A 362 -18.70 1.66 7.47
C ARG A 362 -17.43 1.00 6.94
N VAL A 363 -16.71 1.68 6.04
CA VAL A 363 -15.40 1.20 5.54
C VAL A 363 -14.39 1.06 6.67
N ASN A 364 -14.29 2.06 7.55
CA ASN A 364 -13.35 2.01 8.66
C ASN A 364 -13.66 0.89 9.64
N ASP A 365 -14.92 0.53 9.80
CA ASP A 365 -15.31 -0.62 10.62
C ASP A 365 -14.97 -1.95 9.92
N ASP A 366 -15.31 -2.08 8.64
CA ASP A 366 -15.11 -3.33 7.89
C ASP A 366 -13.64 -3.62 7.60
N PHE A 367 -12.82 -2.58 7.48
CA PHE A 367 -11.39 -2.67 7.18
C PHE A 367 -10.53 -2.20 8.35
N SER A 368 -11.00 -2.41 9.58
CA SER A 368 -10.24 -2.03 10.78
C SER A 368 -8.97 -2.87 10.92
N THR A 369 -7.97 -2.29 11.58
CA THR A 369 -6.72 -3.00 11.88
C THR A 369 -6.97 -4.23 12.77
N ALA A 370 -7.92 -4.13 13.70
CA ALA A 370 -8.28 -5.26 14.57
C ALA A 370 -8.81 -6.45 13.76
N MET A 371 -9.72 -6.20 12.83
CA MET A 371 -10.25 -7.26 11.96
C MET A 371 -9.17 -7.83 11.04
N PHE A 372 -8.29 -6.97 10.52
CA PHE A 372 -7.17 -7.39 9.70
C PHE A 372 -6.26 -8.37 10.46
N LEU A 373 -5.82 -7.99 11.65
CA LEU A 373 -4.95 -8.84 12.45
C LEU A 373 -5.63 -10.16 12.81
N GLN A 374 -6.92 -10.13 13.13
CA GLN A 374 -7.69 -11.33 13.38
C GLN A 374 -7.68 -12.28 12.18
N ALA A 375 -7.88 -11.74 10.97
CA ALA A 375 -7.82 -12.53 9.73
C ALA A 375 -6.42 -13.08 9.45
N VAL A 376 -5.38 -12.32 9.79
CA VAL A 376 -3.98 -12.77 9.63
C VAL A 376 -3.67 -13.94 10.56
N LEU A 377 -4.11 -13.87 11.81
CA LEU A 377 -3.77 -14.88 12.83
C LEU A 377 -4.68 -16.11 12.81
N GLN A 378 -5.75 -16.10 12.04
CA GLN A 378 -6.58 -17.29 11.79
C GLN A 378 -5.87 -18.23 10.83
#